data_74519f17cff9fe8b0666dbb53d99d76c
#
_entry.id   74519f17cff9fe8b0666dbb53d99d76c
#
_cell.length_a   1.000
_cell.length_b   1.000
_cell.length_c   1.000
_cell.angle_alpha   90.00
_cell.angle_beta   90.00
_cell.angle_gamma   90.00
#
_symmetry.space_group_name_H-M   'P 1'
#
loop_
_entity.id
_entity.type
_entity.pdbx_description
1 polymer ?
#
loop_
_entity_poly.entity_id
_entity_poly.type
_entity_poly.pdbx_seq_one_letter_code
_entity_poly.pdbx_strand_id
1 'polypeptide(L)'
;MTTRTTRKTVTFARPFSLKGIDGTQPAGVYDVDTDEELIDDLSFLAYRRVATMIHLRTDGATQVYRVDPVELDARLLRDAGATVIPAGN
;
A
#
# COMPACT_ATOMS: atom_id res chain seq x y z
N MET A 1 23.83 -2.26 -2.62
CA MET A 1 22.58 -1.50 -2.71
C MET A 1 21.76 -1.77 -1.46
N THR A 2 21.26 -0.74 -0.81
CA THR A 2 20.54 -0.89 0.45
C THR A 2 19.04 -0.74 0.21
N THR A 3 18.30 -1.75 0.61
CA THR A 3 16.84 -1.75 0.54
C THR A 3 16.29 -1.87 1.95
N ARG A 4 15.25 -1.11 2.26
CA ARG A 4 14.55 -1.25 3.53
C ARG A 4 13.08 -1.53 3.28
N THR A 5 12.49 -2.31 4.17
CA THR A 5 11.05 -2.62 4.12
C THR A 5 10.39 -2.00 5.33
N THR A 6 9.36 -1.20 5.09
CA THR A 6 8.56 -0.61 6.15
C THR A 6 7.17 -1.24 6.11
N ARG A 7 6.70 -1.73 7.25
CA ARG A 7 5.36 -2.30 7.37
C ARG A 7 4.44 -1.33 8.10
N LYS A 8 3.24 -1.18 7.54
CA LYS A 8 2.17 -0.44 8.20
C LYS A 8 0.88 -1.23 8.06
N THR A 9 -0.12 -0.90 8.88
CA THR A 9 -1.46 -1.46 8.74
C THR A 9 -2.37 -0.43 8.13
N VAL A 10 -3.31 -0.91 7.29
CA VAL A 10 -4.37 -0.08 6.73
C VAL A 10 -5.70 -0.70 7.10
N THR A 11 -6.71 0.12 7.30
CA THR A 11 -8.05 -0.34 7.67
C THR A 11 -9.04 0.06 6.60
N PHE A 12 -9.78 -0.93 6.09
CA PHE A 12 -10.90 -0.70 5.19
C PHE A 12 -12.19 -0.93 5.96
N ALA A 13 -13.03 0.08 6.02
CA ALA A 13 -14.34 -0.03 6.69
C ALA A 13 -15.36 -0.73 5.81
N ARG A 14 -15.12 -0.79 4.50
CA ARG A 14 -16.03 -1.39 3.52
C ARG A 14 -15.24 -2.30 2.58
N PRO A 15 -15.91 -3.27 1.94
CA PRO A 15 -15.24 -4.09 0.93
C PRO A 15 -14.63 -3.24 -0.18
N PHE A 16 -13.51 -3.68 -0.71
CA PHE A 16 -12.75 -2.92 -1.69
C PHE A 16 -12.20 -3.84 -2.78
N SER A 17 -11.82 -3.26 -3.91
CA SER A 17 -11.15 -3.99 -4.97
C SER A 17 -9.92 -3.23 -5.42
N LEU A 18 -8.91 -3.98 -5.85
CA LEU A 18 -7.65 -3.44 -6.34
C LEU A 18 -7.34 -4.07 -7.69
N LYS A 19 -6.71 -3.28 -8.54
CA LYS A 19 -6.29 -3.72 -9.86
C LYS A 19 -5.27 -4.86 -9.72
N GLY A 20 -5.43 -5.92 -10.51
CA GLY A 20 -4.53 -7.05 -10.47
C GLY A 20 -4.87 -8.10 -9.43
N ILE A 21 -5.88 -7.85 -8.60
CA ILE A 21 -6.35 -8.80 -7.60
C ILE A 21 -7.80 -9.14 -7.94
N ASP A 22 -8.07 -10.42 -8.14
CA ASP A 22 -9.42 -10.86 -8.51
C ASP A 22 -10.38 -10.72 -7.34
N GLY A 23 -11.56 -10.21 -7.65
CA GLY A 23 -12.67 -10.14 -6.71
C GLY A 23 -12.57 -8.99 -5.73
N THR A 24 -13.63 -8.85 -4.95
CA THR A 24 -13.74 -7.85 -3.92
C THR A 24 -13.18 -8.40 -2.62
N GLN A 25 -12.35 -7.63 -1.96
CA GLN A 25 -11.76 -8.00 -0.69
C GLN A 25 -12.64 -7.48 0.45
N PRO A 26 -12.79 -8.25 1.54
CA PRO A 26 -13.65 -7.84 2.65
C PRO A 26 -13.05 -6.66 3.41
N ALA A 27 -13.91 -5.94 4.12
CA ALA A 27 -13.47 -4.92 5.07
C ALA A 27 -12.60 -5.57 6.15
N GLY A 28 -11.66 -4.81 6.67
CA GLY A 28 -10.77 -5.31 7.71
C GLY A 28 -9.45 -4.57 7.75
N VAL A 29 -8.53 -5.12 8.54
CA VAL A 29 -7.19 -4.59 8.72
C VAL A 29 -6.21 -5.41 7.90
N TYR A 30 -5.36 -4.73 7.14
CA TYR A 30 -4.41 -5.38 6.24
C TYR A 30 -3.00 -4.83 6.48
N ASP A 31 -2.01 -5.72 6.41
CA ASP A 31 -0.61 -5.33 6.46
C ASP A 31 -0.16 -4.91 5.06
N VAL A 32 0.56 -3.80 5.01
CA VAL A 32 1.12 -3.28 3.77
C VAL A 32 2.61 -3.05 3.98
N ASP A 33 3.41 -3.69 3.14
CA ASP A 33 4.85 -3.54 3.15
C ASP A 33 5.26 -2.60 2.02
N THR A 34 6.14 -1.67 2.32
CA THR A 34 6.74 -0.78 1.33
C THR A 34 8.24 -1.02 1.30
N ASP A 35 8.74 -1.41 0.13
CA ASP A 35 10.17 -1.55 -0.09
C ASP A 35 10.70 -0.25 -0.67
N GLU A 36 11.78 0.23 -0.09
CA GLU A 36 12.44 1.46 -0.52
C GLU A 36 13.92 1.19 -0.77
N GLU A 37 14.43 1.81 -1.80
CA GLU A 37 15.82 1.67 -2.20
C GLU A 37 16.57 2.97 -1.91
N LEU A 38 17.77 2.84 -1.34
CA LEU A 38 18.62 3.98 -1.08
C LEU A 38 19.19 4.51 -2.41
N ILE A 39 19.04 5.81 -2.60
CA ILE A 39 19.66 6.51 -3.72
C ILE A 39 20.93 7.15 -3.18
N ASP A 40 22.09 6.58 -3.49
CA ASP A 40 23.36 6.96 -2.89
C ASP A 40 24.25 7.80 -3.80
N ASP A 41 23.80 8.13 -5.00
CA ASP A 41 24.53 9.01 -5.91
C ASP A 41 24.15 10.47 -5.74
N LEU A 42 23.37 10.79 -4.71
CA LEU A 42 23.00 12.16 -4.39
C LEU A 42 23.88 12.70 -3.28
N SER A 43 23.94 14.03 -3.18
CA SER A 43 24.70 14.69 -2.13
C SER A 43 24.06 14.53 -0.74
N PHE A 44 22.88 13.93 -0.65
CA PHE A 44 22.20 13.59 0.60
C PHE A 44 21.60 12.21 0.47
N LEU A 45 21.35 11.57 1.62
CA LEU A 45 20.70 10.25 1.62
C LEU A 45 19.22 10.41 1.32
N ALA A 46 18.75 9.63 0.37
CA ALA A 46 17.34 9.61 0.00
C ALA A 46 16.91 8.18 -0.31
N TYR A 47 15.65 7.88 -0.01
CA TYR A 47 15.05 6.59 -0.34
C TYR A 47 13.94 6.81 -1.34
N ARG A 48 13.84 5.90 -2.32
CA ARG A 48 12.70 5.89 -3.24
C ARG A 48 11.91 4.61 -3.07
N ARG A 49 10.60 4.70 -3.21
CA ARG A 49 9.73 3.54 -3.14
C ARG A 49 9.88 2.73 -4.42
N VAL A 50 10.17 1.44 -4.28
CA VAL A 50 10.33 0.54 -5.42
C VAL A 50 9.26 -0.52 -5.50
N ALA A 51 8.59 -0.82 -4.39
CA ALA A 51 7.48 -1.79 -4.38
C ALA A 51 6.57 -1.56 -3.19
N THR A 52 5.29 -1.81 -3.39
CA THR A 52 4.28 -1.81 -2.33
C THR A 52 3.52 -3.11 -2.43
N MET A 53 3.38 -3.82 -1.30
CA MET A 53 2.74 -5.13 -1.26
C MET A 53 1.69 -5.15 -0.17
N ILE A 54 0.54 -5.74 -0.48
CA ILE A 54 -0.53 -5.91 0.50
C ILE A 54 -0.67 -7.40 0.81
N HIS A 55 -0.87 -7.72 2.08
CA HIS A 55 -1.08 -9.08 2.55
C HIS A 55 -2.58 -9.35 2.62
N LEU A 56 -3.06 -10.30 1.84
CA LEU A 56 -4.47 -10.65 1.79
C LEU A 56 -4.67 -12.08 2.28
N ARG A 57 -5.72 -12.28 3.05
CA ARG A 57 -6.09 -13.58 3.55
C ARG A 57 -7.12 -14.21 2.64
N THR A 58 -6.82 -15.39 2.10
CA THR A 58 -7.72 -16.11 1.21
C THR A 58 -7.71 -17.59 1.61
N ASP A 59 -8.88 -18.14 1.93
CA ASP A 59 -9.04 -19.56 2.28
C ASP A 59 -8.06 -20.02 3.37
N GLY A 60 -7.88 -19.17 4.40
CA GLY A 60 -7.01 -19.52 5.52
C GLY A 60 -5.52 -19.34 5.25
N ALA A 61 -5.14 -18.91 4.07
CA ALA A 61 -3.75 -18.63 3.71
C ALA A 61 -3.56 -17.14 3.46
N THR A 62 -2.38 -16.65 3.81
CA THR A 62 -2.02 -15.26 3.51
C THR A 62 -1.21 -15.22 2.22
N GLN A 63 -1.64 -14.39 1.29
CA GLN A 63 -0.92 -14.15 0.03
C GLN A 63 -0.51 -12.69 -0.04
N VAL A 64 0.65 -12.46 -0.64
CA VAL A 64 1.21 -11.13 -0.79
C VAL A 64 1.08 -10.70 -2.23
N TYR A 65 0.45 -9.55 -2.46
CA TYR A 65 0.23 -9.01 -3.79
C TYR A 65 0.92 -7.66 -3.94
N ARG A 66 1.62 -7.49 -5.04
CA ARG A 66 2.18 -6.19 -5.39
C ARG A 66 1.07 -5.28 -5.90
N VAL A 67 0.99 -4.06 -5.38
CA VAL A 67 -0.05 -3.10 -5.73
C VAL A 67 0.55 -1.75 -6.08
N ASP A 68 -0.21 -0.94 -6.82
CA ASP A 68 0.14 0.44 -7.06
C ASP A 68 -0.17 1.26 -5.80
N PRO A 69 0.83 1.91 -5.19
CA PRO A 69 0.59 2.67 -3.98
C PRO A 69 -0.38 3.84 -4.17
N VAL A 70 -0.40 4.44 -5.35
CA VAL A 70 -1.34 5.53 -5.65
C VAL A 70 -2.77 5.01 -5.65
N GLU A 71 -2.99 3.84 -6.24
CA GLU A 71 -4.31 3.22 -6.24
C GLU A 71 -4.74 2.84 -4.82
N LEU A 72 -3.83 2.24 -4.05
CA LEU A 72 -4.14 1.85 -2.68
C LEU A 72 -4.54 3.06 -1.85
N ASP A 73 -3.78 4.15 -1.94
CA ASP A 73 -4.09 5.38 -1.22
C ASP A 73 -5.43 5.95 -1.65
N ALA A 74 -5.74 5.93 -2.94
CA ALA A 74 -7.03 6.42 -3.45
C ALA A 74 -8.20 5.58 -2.93
N ARG A 75 -8.04 4.26 -2.85
CA ARG A 75 -9.07 3.38 -2.30
C ARG A 75 -9.31 3.62 -0.82
N LEU A 76 -8.22 3.84 -0.07
CA LEU A 76 -8.32 4.14 1.36
C LEU A 76 -9.05 5.45 1.61
N LEU A 77 -8.73 6.48 0.83
CA LEU A 77 -9.41 7.78 0.95
C LEU A 77 -10.90 7.66 0.63
N ARG A 78 -11.25 6.94 -0.42
CA ARG A 78 -12.65 6.72 -0.80
C ARG A 78 -13.39 5.93 0.27
N ASP A 79 -12.74 4.93 0.84
CA ASP A 79 -13.34 4.10 1.90
C ASP A 79 -13.64 4.92 3.14
N ALA A 80 -12.77 5.85 3.47
CA ALA A 80 -12.98 6.75 4.61
C ALA A 80 -14.05 7.81 4.34
N GLY A 81 -14.59 7.87 3.11
CA GLY A 81 -15.55 8.89 2.73
C GLY A 81 -14.94 10.27 2.58
N ALA A 82 -13.62 10.34 2.50
CA ALA A 82 -12.91 11.60 2.42
C ALA A 82 -12.85 12.10 0.98
N THR A 83 -12.97 13.40 0.83
CA THR A 83 -12.63 14.05 -0.43
C THR A 83 -11.12 14.10 -0.53
N VAL A 84 -10.60 13.82 -1.72
CA VAL A 84 -9.16 13.91 -1.92
C VAL A 84 -8.75 15.37 -1.86
N ILE A 85 -7.99 15.70 -0.82
CA ILE A 85 -7.49 17.06 -0.60
C ILE A 85 -6.01 17.03 -0.92
N PRO A 86 -5.52 17.92 -1.79
CA PRO A 86 -4.09 17.96 -2.08
C PRO A 86 -3.28 18.19 -0.82
N ALA A 87 -2.10 17.57 -0.75
CA ALA A 87 -1.20 17.74 0.38
C ALA A 87 -0.84 19.20 0.56
N GLY A 88 -0.77 19.63 1.80
CA GLY A 88 -0.40 21.01 2.12
C GLY A 88 -1.59 21.95 2.31
N ASN A 89 -2.77 21.48 2.14
CA ASN A 89 -3.98 22.28 2.37
C ASN A 89 -4.49 22.15 3.80
#